data_3cbc5212e31e03c25d1a2afec9af1a4b
#
_entry.id   3cbc5212e31e03c25d1a2afec9af1a4b
#
_cell.length_a   1.000
_cell.length_b   1.000
_cell.length_c   1.000
_cell.angle_alpha   90.00
_cell.angle_beta   90.00
_cell.angle_gamma   90.00
#
_symmetry.space_group_name_H-M   'P 1'
#
loop_
_entity.id
_entity.type
_entity.pdbx_description
1 polymer ?
#
loop_
_entity_poly.entity_id
_entity_poly.type
_entity_poly.pdbx_seq_one_letter_code
_entity_poly.pdbx_strand_id
1 'polypeptide(L)'
;MDKVSFFFLHLVLSTEFLLAVYSSSAYAVLNRHAVGELGQSPSHAMWTSTIFFIGRALGMFLSPWLSTAYGKARSLLGAIIILILSNFILALTTDFYLFLFFRLPLGLAAGAVMMLCQYVLMDFYPISKWPFVTTLFGFLLLTTFGFGPPFGGVLQEYRWNWRDYFLINLLLHMILFWILFVFLRKKNDITRSVPLDWIGLSLLTVCFFSFQIVVSRGQDEDWYNSFFINCFFFLGMSSLVYFIVWELGEKEPFFDVRHFLKLNFSIANVLGPISFGVLYGAFSVLIGALQQLGYTSFLSSLPLPPMLFCLPFLYPLSVFLSNRSDPRPVASLCFALLSLFCYMTSNYDFFNRRSFFIQTVLLSQILLGGMVGLLPAINRISIEDLSKRNQQKAINEGILLRTFSFSIGGGLLGTLLEHRTAFQQVRLVETRSLFDPQVVEFLQRLRDWGLDSMQALKVYGNLVSQRSYILAVDDTFRFCAILYLFITFFIWFARIKKT
;
A
#
# COMPACT_ATOMS: atom_id res chain seq x y z
N MET A 1 21.37 -14.16 -26.48
CA MET A 1 20.35 -13.09 -26.69
C MET A 1 21.10 -11.83 -27.07
N ASP A 2 20.73 -11.17 -28.17
CA ASP A 2 21.38 -9.94 -28.62
C ASP A 2 21.11 -8.82 -27.60
N LYS A 3 22.03 -7.83 -27.57
CA LYS A 3 21.91 -6.70 -26.62
C LYS A 3 20.55 -5.96 -26.73
N VAL A 4 20.02 -5.85 -27.93
CA VAL A 4 18.71 -5.24 -28.22
C VAL A 4 17.57 -6.05 -27.61
N SER A 5 17.55 -7.36 -27.84
CA SER A 5 16.53 -8.27 -27.29
C SER A 5 16.58 -8.30 -25.75
N PHE A 6 17.76 -8.21 -25.18
CA PHE A 6 17.95 -8.13 -23.73
C PHE A 6 17.40 -6.82 -23.14
N PHE A 7 17.66 -5.67 -23.80
CA PHE A 7 17.11 -4.39 -23.38
C PHE A 7 15.57 -4.36 -23.45
N PHE A 8 14.99 -4.91 -24.55
CA PHE A 8 13.54 -5.02 -24.70
C PHE A 8 12.91 -5.91 -23.61
N LEU A 9 13.51 -7.02 -23.28
CA LEU A 9 13.02 -7.89 -22.20
C LEU A 9 13.02 -7.16 -20.85
N HIS A 10 14.07 -6.40 -20.55
CA HIS A 10 14.14 -5.56 -19.37
C HIS A 10 13.01 -4.54 -19.30
N LEU A 11 12.80 -3.83 -20.41
CA LEU A 11 11.76 -2.82 -20.51
C LEU A 11 10.37 -3.44 -20.28
N VAL A 12 10.09 -4.56 -20.96
CA VAL A 12 8.77 -5.21 -20.88
C VAL A 12 8.50 -5.79 -19.49
N LEU A 13 9.48 -6.48 -18.87
CA LEU A 13 9.32 -6.98 -17.50
C LEU A 13 9.16 -5.85 -16.46
N SER A 14 9.91 -4.76 -16.64
CA SER A 14 9.79 -3.58 -15.78
C SER A 14 8.43 -2.89 -15.93
N THR A 15 7.91 -2.79 -17.16
CA THR A 15 6.60 -2.21 -17.43
C THR A 15 5.48 -3.09 -16.88
N GLU A 16 5.57 -4.42 -17.06
CA GLU A 16 4.58 -5.36 -16.52
C GLU A 16 4.55 -5.31 -14.98
N PHE A 17 5.73 -5.26 -14.34
CA PHE A 17 5.83 -5.06 -12.90
C PHE A 17 5.15 -3.74 -12.47
N LEU A 18 5.46 -2.63 -13.15
CA LEU A 18 4.86 -1.33 -12.86
C LEU A 18 3.33 -1.40 -12.98
N LEU A 19 2.79 -2.00 -14.03
CA LEU A 19 1.35 -2.16 -14.22
C LEU A 19 0.71 -2.98 -13.11
N ALA A 20 1.33 -4.07 -12.68
CA ALA A 20 0.83 -4.90 -11.59
C ALA A 20 0.81 -4.15 -10.24
N VAL A 21 1.80 -3.30 -10.00
CA VAL A 21 1.92 -2.55 -8.72
C VAL A 21 1.04 -1.30 -8.72
N TYR A 22 1.07 -0.48 -9.79
CA TYR A 22 0.32 0.78 -9.81
C TYR A 22 -1.19 0.56 -9.78
N SER A 23 -1.65 -0.62 -10.19
CA SER A 23 -3.07 -0.95 -10.22
C SER A 23 -3.78 -0.74 -8.88
N SER A 24 -3.09 -0.94 -7.76
CA SER A 24 -3.65 -0.68 -6.44
C SER A 24 -3.75 0.80 -6.08
N SER A 25 -2.72 1.58 -6.41
CA SER A 25 -2.67 3.01 -6.07
C SER A 25 -3.55 3.87 -6.98
N ALA A 26 -3.63 3.55 -8.28
CA ALA A 26 -4.53 4.22 -9.20
C ALA A 26 -6.01 3.95 -8.88
N TYR A 27 -6.34 2.67 -8.60
CA TYR A 27 -7.70 2.30 -8.23
C TYR A 27 -8.17 2.91 -6.90
N ALA A 28 -7.28 3.17 -5.97
CA ALA A 28 -7.63 3.80 -4.69
C ALA A 28 -8.37 5.13 -4.86
N VAL A 29 -8.06 5.90 -5.91
CA VAL A 29 -8.73 7.16 -6.25
C VAL A 29 -10.11 6.92 -6.86
N LEU A 30 -10.26 5.87 -7.67
CA LEU A 30 -11.52 5.52 -8.39
C LEU A 30 -12.52 4.75 -7.52
N ASN A 31 -12.05 4.17 -6.42
CA ASN A 31 -12.76 3.16 -5.64
C ASN A 31 -14.16 3.62 -5.18
N ARG A 32 -14.25 4.82 -4.60
CA ARG A 32 -15.54 5.36 -4.11
C ARG A 32 -16.55 5.55 -5.23
N HIS A 33 -16.09 5.95 -6.41
CA HIS A 33 -16.93 6.14 -7.59
C HIS A 33 -17.46 4.80 -8.11
N ALA A 34 -16.55 3.82 -8.26
CA ALA A 34 -16.90 2.49 -8.72
C ALA A 34 -17.95 1.82 -7.81
N VAL A 35 -17.76 1.91 -6.50
CA VAL A 35 -18.68 1.33 -5.52
C VAL A 35 -20.03 2.05 -5.51
N GLY A 36 -20.04 3.39 -5.65
CA GLY A 36 -21.26 4.17 -5.76
C GLY A 36 -22.10 3.80 -7.00
N GLU A 37 -21.45 3.63 -8.18
CA GLU A 37 -22.14 3.18 -9.39
C GLU A 37 -22.65 1.72 -9.31
N LEU A 38 -21.99 0.89 -8.49
CA LEU A 38 -22.46 -0.47 -8.20
C LEU A 38 -23.57 -0.50 -7.11
N GLY A 39 -24.12 0.66 -6.75
CA GLY A 39 -25.25 0.77 -5.83
C GLY A 39 -24.93 0.51 -4.36
N GLN A 40 -23.67 0.64 -3.97
CA GLN A 40 -23.21 0.38 -2.61
C GLN A 40 -22.79 1.66 -1.87
N SER A 41 -22.83 1.61 -0.54
CA SER A 41 -22.38 2.71 0.31
C SER A 41 -20.85 2.87 0.29
N PRO A 42 -20.33 4.06 0.59
CA PRO A 42 -18.89 4.30 0.66
C PRO A 42 -18.13 3.40 1.65
N SER A 43 -18.78 2.89 2.69
CA SER A 43 -18.19 1.93 3.63
C SER A 43 -17.80 0.61 2.96
N HIS A 44 -18.54 0.19 1.93
CA HIS A 44 -18.23 -1.01 1.15
C HIS A 44 -16.98 -0.83 0.24
N ALA A 45 -16.54 0.40 0.00
CA ALA A 45 -15.33 0.65 -0.80
C ALA A 45 -14.07 0.02 -0.19
N MET A 46 -14.00 -0.11 1.13
CA MET A 46 -12.87 -0.77 1.80
C MET A 46 -12.76 -2.25 1.43
N TRP A 47 -13.88 -2.95 1.24
CA TRP A 47 -13.89 -4.37 0.88
C TRP A 47 -13.18 -4.65 -0.44
N THR A 48 -13.35 -3.78 -1.43
CA THR A 48 -12.74 -3.96 -2.74
C THR A 48 -11.22 -3.90 -2.68
N SER A 49 -10.68 -3.03 -1.85
CA SER A 49 -9.23 -2.92 -1.59
C SER A 49 -8.74 -4.08 -0.73
N THR A 50 -9.47 -4.42 0.33
CA THR A 50 -9.16 -5.52 1.25
C THR A 50 -8.98 -6.85 0.51
N ILE A 51 -9.96 -7.25 -0.29
CA ILE A 51 -9.92 -8.51 -1.04
C ILE A 51 -8.78 -8.52 -2.07
N PHE A 52 -8.55 -7.39 -2.73
CA PHE A 52 -7.41 -7.25 -3.65
C PHE A 52 -6.07 -7.45 -2.93
N PHE A 53 -5.85 -6.83 -1.77
CA PHE A 53 -4.59 -6.98 -1.03
C PHE A 53 -4.40 -8.38 -0.45
N ILE A 54 -5.46 -9.04 -0.02
CA ILE A 54 -5.42 -10.45 0.38
C ILE A 54 -4.98 -11.32 -0.80
N GLY A 55 -5.63 -11.17 -1.96
CA GLY A 55 -5.24 -11.86 -3.18
C GLY A 55 -3.79 -11.60 -3.55
N ARG A 56 -3.35 -10.33 -3.52
CA ARG A 56 -1.99 -9.92 -3.83
C ARG A 56 -0.95 -10.59 -2.95
N ALA A 57 -1.22 -10.65 -1.67
CA ALA A 57 -0.34 -11.33 -0.74
C ALA A 57 -0.26 -12.83 -1.03
N LEU A 58 -1.39 -13.49 -1.27
CA LEU A 58 -1.43 -14.90 -1.66
C LEU A 58 -0.63 -15.17 -2.94
N GLY A 59 -0.77 -14.31 -3.95
CA GLY A 59 -0.02 -14.42 -5.19
C GLY A 59 1.50 -14.29 -4.98
N MET A 60 1.92 -13.37 -4.11
CA MET A 60 3.31 -13.24 -3.73
C MET A 60 3.81 -14.48 -2.99
N PHE A 61 3.02 -15.03 -2.08
CA PHE A 61 3.35 -16.26 -1.36
C PHE A 61 3.50 -17.47 -2.28
N LEU A 62 2.59 -17.64 -3.23
CA LEU A 62 2.62 -18.76 -4.16
C LEU A 62 3.76 -18.67 -5.18
N SER A 63 4.30 -17.47 -5.44
CA SER A 63 5.28 -17.24 -6.51
C SER A 63 6.55 -18.08 -6.42
N PRO A 64 7.21 -18.27 -5.26
CA PRO A 64 8.38 -19.12 -5.16
C PRO A 64 8.08 -20.58 -5.52
N TRP A 65 6.95 -21.09 -5.05
CA TRP A 65 6.49 -22.44 -5.37
C TRP A 65 6.13 -22.56 -6.86
N LEU A 66 5.32 -21.65 -7.40
CA LEU A 66 4.95 -21.63 -8.82
C LEU A 66 6.20 -21.59 -9.71
N SER A 67 7.20 -20.79 -9.33
CA SER A 67 8.44 -20.66 -10.08
C SER A 67 9.27 -21.94 -10.11
N THR A 68 9.19 -22.77 -9.07
CA THR A 68 9.91 -24.04 -8.98
C THR A 68 9.12 -25.21 -9.58
N ALA A 69 7.80 -25.24 -9.36
CA ALA A 69 6.93 -26.33 -9.81
C ALA A 69 6.65 -26.28 -11.33
N TYR A 70 6.31 -25.12 -11.85
CA TYR A 70 5.92 -24.95 -13.26
C TYR A 70 6.97 -24.22 -14.11
N GLY A 71 7.96 -23.61 -13.43
CA GLY A 71 8.97 -22.76 -14.07
C GLY A 71 8.58 -21.27 -14.08
N LYS A 72 9.58 -20.41 -14.04
CA LYS A 72 9.40 -18.96 -13.87
C LYS A 72 8.65 -18.31 -15.03
N ALA A 73 9.03 -18.65 -16.27
CA ALA A 73 8.43 -18.06 -17.46
C ALA A 73 6.97 -18.49 -17.64
N ARG A 74 6.68 -19.79 -17.46
CA ARG A 74 5.30 -20.31 -17.60
C ARG A 74 4.39 -19.77 -16.51
N SER A 75 4.87 -19.69 -15.28
CA SER A 75 4.11 -19.13 -14.15
C SER A 75 3.82 -17.65 -14.35
N LEU A 76 4.77 -16.87 -14.87
CA LEU A 76 4.57 -15.46 -15.19
C LEU A 76 3.49 -15.29 -16.27
N LEU A 77 3.58 -16.02 -17.36
CA LEU A 77 2.58 -15.95 -18.43
C LEU A 77 1.19 -16.38 -17.95
N GLY A 78 1.11 -17.42 -17.13
CA GLY A 78 -0.14 -17.85 -16.51
C GLY A 78 -0.75 -16.79 -15.60
N ALA A 79 0.06 -16.11 -14.79
CA ALA A 79 -0.39 -15.01 -13.94
C ALA A 79 -0.90 -13.82 -14.77
N ILE A 80 -0.23 -13.46 -15.86
CA ILE A 80 -0.69 -12.38 -16.76
C ILE A 80 -2.03 -12.73 -17.41
N ILE A 81 -2.25 -14.01 -17.80
CA ILE A 81 -3.56 -14.44 -18.31
C ILE A 81 -4.67 -14.22 -17.27
N ILE A 82 -4.41 -14.54 -15.99
CA ILE A 82 -5.38 -14.31 -14.92
C ILE A 82 -5.63 -12.80 -14.76
N LEU A 83 -4.60 -11.94 -14.88
CA LEU A 83 -4.77 -10.48 -14.89
C LEU A 83 -5.69 -10.02 -16.02
N ILE A 84 -5.44 -10.51 -17.24
CA ILE A 84 -6.24 -10.18 -18.43
C ILE A 84 -7.70 -10.56 -18.21
N LEU A 85 -7.97 -11.81 -17.81
CA LEU A 85 -9.33 -12.31 -17.59
C LEU A 85 -10.04 -11.55 -16.46
N SER A 86 -9.34 -11.29 -15.36
CA SER A 86 -9.92 -10.55 -14.23
C SER A 86 -10.25 -9.10 -14.61
N ASN A 87 -9.35 -8.39 -15.32
CA ASN A 87 -9.62 -7.04 -15.81
C ASN A 87 -10.81 -7.01 -16.79
N PHE A 88 -10.90 -8.00 -17.69
CA PHE A 88 -12.01 -8.11 -18.63
C PHE A 88 -13.36 -8.24 -17.89
N ILE A 89 -13.46 -9.14 -16.93
CA ILE A 89 -14.70 -9.37 -16.18
C ILE A 89 -15.05 -8.16 -15.32
N LEU A 90 -14.06 -7.54 -14.65
CA LEU A 90 -14.27 -6.35 -13.84
C LEU A 90 -14.73 -5.14 -14.65
N ALA A 91 -14.29 -5.02 -15.91
CA ALA A 91 -14.73 -3.96 -16.82
C ALA A 91 -16.22 -4.10 -17.22
N LEU A 92 -16.73 -5.34 -17.31
CA LEU A 92 -18.09 -5.63 -17.79
C LEU A 92 -19.09 -5.79 -16.65
N THR A 93 -18.63 -5.98 -15.43
CA THR A 93 -19.51 -6.33 -14.30
C THR A 93 -20.36 -5.16 -13.85
N THR A 94 -21.64 -5.46 -13.52
CA THR A 94 -22.62 -4.54 -12.95
C THR A 94 -23.04 -4.93 -11.53
N ASP A 95 -22.69 -6.14 -11.11
CA ASP A 95 -22.96 -6.67 -9.78
C ASP A 95 -21.78 -6.47 -8.83
N PHE A 96 -22.04 -5.96 -7.64
CA PHE A 96 -21.00 -5.67 -6.65
C PHE A 96 -20.31 -6.93 -6.11
N TYR A 97 -21.07 -8.01 -5.87
CA TYR A 97 -20.48 -9.23 -5.31
C TYR A 97 -19.62 -9.96 -6.33
N LEU A 98 -20.03 -9.95 -7.60
CA LEU A 98 -19.22 -10.46 -8.69
C LEU A 98 -17.94 -9.61 -8.87
N PHE A 99 -18.07 -8.30 -8.77
CA PHE A 99 -16.94 -7.37 -8.75
C PHE A 99 -15.96 -7.72 -7.62
N LEU A 100 -16.48 -7.90 -6.41
CA LEU A 100 -15.69 -8.24 -5.24
C LEU A 100 -14.98 -9.59 -5.41
N PHE A 101 -15.68 -10.60 -5.93
CA PHE A 101 -15.11 -11.92 -6.20
C PHE A 101 -13.91 -11.84 -7.16
N PHE A 102 -14.03 -11.12 -8.27
CA PHE A 102 -12.93 -11.01 -9.25
C PHE A 102 -11.79 -10.07 -8.81
N ARG A 103 -11.96 -9.27 -7.77
CA ARG A 103 -10.87 -8.54 -7.11
C ARG A 103 -9.85 -9.46 -6.46
N LEU A 104 -10.26 -10.65 -6.00
CA LEU A 104 -9.36 -11.64 -5.42
C LEU A 104 -8.37 -12.22 -6.45
N PRO A 105 -8.80 -12.84 -7.57
CA PRO A 105 -7.90 -13.34 -8.60
C PRO A 105 -7.09 -12.23 -9.28
N LEU A 106 -7.64 -11.01 -9.43
CA LEU A 106 -6.87 -9.87 -9.89
C LEU A 106 -5.69 -9.56 -8.95
N GLY A 107 -5.94 -9.51 -7.65
CA GLY A 107 -4.91 -9.31 -6.63
C GLY A 107 -3.88 -10.43 -6.65
N LEU A 108 -4.32 -11.70 -6.65
CA LEU A 108 -3.45 -12.87 -6.68
C LEU A 108 -2.50 -12.84 -7.88
N ALA A 109 -3.03 -12.56 -9.06
CA ALA A 109 -2.23 -12.48 -10.27
C ALA A 109 -1.26 -11.28 -10.24
N ALA A 110 -1.68 -10.11 -9.74
CA ALA A 110 -0.83 -8.95 -9.58
C ALA A 110 0.34 -9.21 -8.61
N GLY A 111 0.09 -9.89 -7.48
CA GLY A 111 1.12 -10.30 -6.53
C GLY A 111 2.10 -11.30 -7.12
N ALA A 112 1.58 -12.29 -7.87
CA ALA A 112 2.41 -13.28 -8.55
C ALA A 112 3.30 -12.63 -9.62
N VAL A 113 2.75 -11.77 -10.48
CA VAL A 113 3.49 -11.06 -11.52
C VAL A 113 4.60 -10.21 -10.90
N MET A 114 4.32 -9.52 -9.82
CA MET A 114 5.30 -8.68 -9.11
C MET A 114 6.57 -9.47 -8.72
N MET A 115 6.42 -10.68 -8.19
CA MET A 115 7.55 -11.51 -7.79
C MET A 115 8.19 -12.24 -8.98
N LEU A 116 7.36 -12.77 -9.90
CA LEU A 116 7.84 -13.55 -11.01
C LEU A 116 8.60 -12.72 -12.04
N CYS A 117 8.24 -11.45 -12.29
CA CYS A 117 9.02 -10.54 -13.12
C CYS A 117 10.46 -10.40 -12.60
N GLN A 118 10.62 -10.24 -11.29
CA GLN A 118 11.94 -10.16 -10.66
C GLN A 118 12.71 -11.49 -10.81
N TYR A 119 12.05 -12.64 -10.57
CA TYR A 119 12.69 -13.95 -10.69
C TYR A 119 13.10 -14.27 -12.14
N VAL A 120 12.26 -13.93 -13.11
CA VAL A 120 12.57 -14.11 -14.53
C VAL A 120 13.78 -13.26 -14.91
N LEU A 121 13.84 -11.99 -14.46
CA LEU A 121 14.93 -11.11 -14.77
C LEU A 121 16.25 -11.57 -14.12
N MET A 122 16.21 -12.07 -12.89
CA MET A 122 17.37 -12.61 -12.19
C MET A 122 18.06 -13.75 -12.95
N ASP A 123 17.32 -14.56 -13.69
CA ASP A 123 17.91 -15.67 -14.49
C ASP A 123 18.83 -15.20 -15.62
N PHE A 124 18.68 -13.97 -16.07
CA PHE A 124 19.53 -13.36 -17.10
C PHE A 124 20.77 -12.67 -16.54
N TYR A 125 20.89 -12.62 -15.21
CA TYR A 125 22.04 -12.00 -14.53
C TYR A 125 22.82 -13.00 -13.69
N PRO A 126 24.16 -12.87 -13.63
CA PRO A 126 24.94 -13.62 -12.65
C PRO A 126 24.53 -13.26 -11.22
N ILE A 127 24.66 -14.20 -10.30
CA ILE A 127 24.26 -14.05 -8.88
C ILE A 127 24.83 -12.78 -8.25
N SER A 128 26.05 -12.40 -8.63
CA SER A 128 26.70 -11.18 -8.14
C SER A 128 25.94 -9.88 -8.49
N LYS A 129 25.09 -9.91 -9.52
CA LYS A 129 24.28 -8.77 -9.96
C LYS A 129 22.81 -8.82 -9.50
N TRP A 130 22.40 -9.84 -8.77
CA TRP A 130 21.05 -9.92 -8.22
C TRP A 130 20.65 -8.74 -7.33
N PRO A 131 21.57 -8.16 -6.51
CA PRO A 131 21.27 -6.94 -5.78
C PRO A 131 20.87 -5.77 -6.68
N PHE A 132 21.46 -5.65 -7.87
CA PHE A 132 21.07 -4.63 -8.85
C PHE A 132 19.63 -4.85 -9.34
N VAL A 133 19.24 -6.09 -9.65
CA VAL A 133 17.86 -6.42 -10.06
C VAL A 133 16.88 -6.06 -8.95
N THR A 134 17.16 -6.47 -7.71
CA THR A 134 16.31 -6.13 -6.54
C THR A 134 16.20 -4.62 -6.35
N THR A 135 17.30 -3.88 -6.52
CA THR A 135 17.32 -2.43 -6.46
C THR A 135 16.46 -1.79 -7.54
N LEU A 136 16.52 -2.30 -8.78
CA LEU A 136 15.69 -1.82 -9.87
C LEU A 136 14.20 -1.99 -9.56
N PHE A 137 13.79 -3.16 -9.09
CA PHE A 137 12.37 -3.38 -8.74
C PHE A 137 11.92 -2.58 -7.52
N GLY A 138 12.80 -2.33 -6.56
CA GLY A 138 12.55 -1.40 -5.46
C GLY A 138 12.35 0.05 -5.93
N PHE A 139 13.17 0.50 -6.89
CA PHE A 139 13.00 1.79 -7.55
C PHE A 139 11.64 1.88 -8.26
N LEU A 140 11.29 0.88 -9.06
CA LEU A 140 10.01 0.81 -9.77
C LEU A 140 8.82 0.80 -8.80
N LEU A 141 8.93 0.09 -7.67
CA LEU A 141 7.90 0.10 -6.62
C LEU A 141 7.64 1.52 -6.10
N LEU A 142 8.68 2.30 -5.83
CA LEU A 142 8.53 3.66 -5.33
C LEU A 142 7.93 4.60 -6.38
N THR A 143 8.21 4.41 -7.68
CA THR A 143 7.61 5.22 -8.75
C THR A 143 6.08 5.10 -8.79
N THR A 144 5.53 3.95 -8.39
CA THR A 144 4.08 3.73 -8.44
C THR A 144 3.30 4.62 -7.47
N PHE A 145 3.89 5.06 -6.38
CA PHE A 145 3.26 5.99 -5.45
C PHE A 145 3.11 7.39 -6.04
N GLY A 146 4.09 7.83 -6.84
CA GLY A 146 4.03 9.14 -7.50
C GLY A 146 3.19 9.16 -8.77
N PHE A 147 3.09 8.03 -9.48
CA PHE A 147 2.41 7.93 -10.78
C PHE A 147 0.98 7.40 -10.69
N GLY A 148 0.72 6.42 -9.82
CA GLY A 148 -0.55 5.70 -9.77
C GLY A 148 -1.76 6.58 -9.45
N PRO A 149 -1.79 7.30 -8.31
CA PRO A 149 -2.94 8.12 -7.95
C PRO A 149 -3.26 9.23 -8.96
N PRO A 150 -2.29 9.98 -9.53
CA PRO A 150 -2.56 10.95 -10.59
C PRO A 150 -3.16 10.33 -11.84
N PHE A 151 -2.71 9.15 -12.24
CA PHE A 151 -3.30 8.45 -13.38
C PHE A 151 -4.78 8.10 -13.14
N GLY A 152 -5.12 7.57 -11.96
CA GLY A 152 -6.50 7.35 -11.55
C GLY A 152 -7.31 8.65 -11.51
N GLY A 153 -6.71 9.75 -11.02
CA GLY A 153 -7.31 11.07 -10.96
C GLY A 153 -7.63 11.65 -12.32
N VAL A 154 -6.71 11.54 -13.28
CA VAL A 154 -6.92 11.96 -14.69
C VAL A 154 -8.09 11.22 -15.31
N LEU A 155 -8.16 9.90 -15.15
CA LEU A 155 -9.27 9.10 -15.70
C LEU A 155 -10.62 9.59 -15.17
N GLN A 156 -10.71 9.93 -13.90
CA GLN A 156 -11.95 10.43 -13.30
C GLN A 156 -12.30 11.84 -13.77
N GLU A 157 -11.34 12.74 -13.92
CA GLU A 157 -11.57 14.14 -14.27
C GLU A 157 -12.04 14.32 -15.73
N TYR A 158 -11.49 13.53 -16.65
CA TYR A 158 -11.87 13.57 -18.07
C TYR A 158 -13.13 12.78 -18.41
N ARG A 159 -13.98 12.48 -17.42
CA ARG A 159 -15.26 11.75 -17.56
C ARG A 159 -15.12 10.34 -18.14
N TRP A 160 -13.94 9.73 -17.98
CA TRP A 160 -13.80 8.31 -18.26
C TRP A 160 -14.50 7.53 -17.16
N ASN A 161 -15.18 6.47 -17.54
CA ASN A 161 -15.80 5.58 -16.56
C ASN A 161 -14.69 4.82 -15.81
N TRP A 162 -14.89 4.51 -14.53
CA TRP A 162 -13.98 3.64 -13.78
C TRP A 162 -13.75 2.27 -14.46
N ARG A 163 -14.70 1.84 -15.32
CA ARG A 163 -14.56 0.64 -16.16
C ARG A 163 -13.46 0.78 -17.20
N ASP A 164 -13.24 1.97 -17.73
CA ASP A 164 -12.18 2.23 -18.71
C ASP A 164 -10.80 1.99 -18.12
N TYR A 165 -10.64 2.20 -16.83
CA TYR A 165 -9.41 1.82 -16.12
C TYR A 165 -9.09 0.33 -16.28
N PHE A 166 -10.06 -0.56 -16.11
CA PHE A 166 -9.87 -2.00 -16.30
C PHE A 166 -9.65 -2.36 -17.77
N LEU A 167 -10.31 -1.68 -18.70
CA LEU A 167 -10.11 -1.89 -20.14
C LEU A 167 -8.71 -1.47 -20.59
N ILE A 168 -8.20 -0.35 -20.10
CA ILE A 168 -6.83 0.11 -20.38
C ILE A 168 -5.82 -0.91 -19.86
N ASN A 169 -5.98 -1.36 -18.61
CA ASN A 169 -5.11 -2.38 -18.04
C ASN A 169 -5.18 -3.69 -18.82
N LEU A 170 -6.38 -4.12 -19.21
CA LEU A 170 -6.58 -5.29 -20.07
C LEU A 170 -5.74 -5.21 -21.35
N LEU A 171 -5.86 -4.10 -22.10
CA LEU A 171 -5.14 -3.90 -23.35
C LEU A 171 -3.62 -3.87 -23.16
N LEU A 172 -3.15 -3.17 -22.11
CA LEU A 172 -1.72 -3.10 -21.81
C LEU A 172 -1.15 -4.48 -21.43
N HIS A 173 -1.83 -5.23 -20.55
CA HIS A 173 -1.41 -6.58 -20.21
C HIS A 173 -1.46 -7.54 -21.42
N MET A 174 -2.43 -7.40 -22.34
CA MET A 174 -2.47 -8.18 -23.57
C MET A 174 -1.25 -7.93 -24.48
N ILE A 175 -0.89 -6.66 -24.68
CA ILE A 175 0.28 -6.28 -25.47
C ILE A 175 1.55 -6.86 -24.84
N LEU A 176 1.74 -6.66 -23.55
CA LEU A 176 2.93 -7.14 -22.83
C LEU A 176 2.97 -8.67 -22.77
N PHE A 177 1.82 -9.33 -22.62
CA PHE A 177 1.71 -10.80 -22.70
C PHE A 177 2.26 -11.33 -24.01
N TRP A 178 1.81 -10.78 -25.15
CA TRP A 178 2.28 -11.23 -26.47
C TRP A 178 3.79 -11.04 -26.64
N ILE A 179 4.31 -9.91 -26.22
CA ILE A 179 5.75 -9.65 -26.29
C ILE A 179 6.50 -10.66 -25.41
N LEU A 180 6.10 -10.82 -24.13
CA LEU A 180 6.73 -11.77 -23.21
C LEU A 180 6.59 -13.22 -23.69
N PHE A 181 5.44 -13.59 -24.26
CA PHE A 181 5.23 -14.93 -24.82
C PHE A 181 6.24 -15.23 -25.93
N VAL A 182 6.47 -14.31 -26.86
CA VAL A 182 7.47 -14.49 -27.95
C VAL A 182 8.87 -14.65 -27.37
N PHE A 183 9.25 -13.84 -26.37
CA PHE A 183 10.60 -13.92 -25.78
C PHE A 183 10.80 -15.15 -24.89
N LEU A 184 9.78 -15.56 -24.13
CA LEU A 184 9.92 -16.57 -23.10
C LEU A 184 9.51 -17.98 -23.54
N ARG A 185 8.76 -18.15 -24.64
CA ARG A 185 8.25 -19.47 -25.12
C ARG A 185 9.35 -20.50 -25.35
N LYS A 186 10.56 -20.06 -25.71
CA LYS A 186 11.71 -20.94 -25.99
C LYS A 186 12.59 -21.20 -24.76
N LYS A 187 12.26 -20.58 -23.61
CA LYS A 187 13.04 -20.75 -22.39
C LYS A 187 12.71 -22.08 -21.76
N ASN A 188 13.70 -22.97 -21.66
CA ASN A 188 13.57 -24.21 -20.90
C ASN A 188 13.69 -23.87 -19.40
N ASP A 189 12.57 -23.85 -18.71
CA ASP A 189 12.54 -23.69 -17.26
C ASP A 189 12.92 -25.01 -16.57
N ILE A 190 13.81 -24.93 -15.60
CA ILE A 190 14.13 -26.05 -14.72
C ILE A 190 12.98 -26.19 -13.71
N THR A 191 12.20 -27.26 -13.86
CA THR A 191 11.11 -27.56 -12.93
C THR A 191 11.52 -28.64 -11.96
N ARG A 192 11.08 -28.52 -10.71
CA ARG A 192 11.25 -29.55 -9.68
C ARG A 192 9.91 -29.79 -9.00
N SER A 193 9.59 -31.05 -8.75
CA SER A 193 8.41 -31.39 -7.94
C SER A 193 8.71 -31.03 -6.49
N VAL A 194 8.16 -29.91 -6.01
CA VAL A 194 8.25 -29.48 -4.62
C VAL A 194 6.84 -29.49 -4.06
N PRO A 195 6.57 -30.19 -2.96
CA PRO A 195 5.26 -30.16 -2.34
C PRO A 195 4.95 -28.73 -1.88
N LEU A 196 3.72 -28.29 -2.07
CA LEU A 196 3.24 -27.03 -1.50
C LEU A 196 2.78 -27.27 -0.07
N ASP A 197 3.24 -26.45 0.84
CA ASP A 197 2.73 -26.43 2.21
C ASP A 197 1.33 -25.81 2.24
N TRP A 198 0.32 -26.62 1.93
CA TRP A 198 -1.08 -26.21 1.94
C TRP A 198 -1.58 -25.79 3.31
N ILE A 199 -1.04 -26.43 4.38
CA ILE A 199 -1.49 -26.16 5.75
C ILE A 199 -0.97 -24.81 6.19
N GLY A 200 0.33 -24.53 6.06
CA GLY A 200 0.91 -23.23 6.38
C GLY A 200 0.28 -22.10 5.57
N LEU A 201 0.08 -22.31 4.24
CA LEU A 201 -0.56 -21.34 3.37
C LEU A 201 -2.02 -21.06 3.80
N SER A 202 -2.79 -22.08 4.12
CA SER A 202 -4.18 -21.94 4.55
C SER A 202 -4.30 -21.21 5.88
N LEU A 203 -3.49 -21.58 6.86
CA LEU A 203 -3.46 -20.94 8.17
C LEU A 203 -3.09 -19.46 8.07
N LEU A 204 -2.08 -19.14 7.28
CA LEU A 204 -1.66 -17.76 7.06
C LEU A 204 -2.75 -16.96 6.34
N THR A 205 -3.41 -17.55 5.34
CA THR A 205 -4.54 -16.93 4.62
C THR A 205 -5.69 -16.63 5.56
N VAL A 206 -6.11 -17.59 6.36
CA VAL A 206 -7.20 -17.41 7.34
C VAL A 206 -6.82 -16.34 8.36
N CYS A 207 -5.58 -16.36 8.85
CA CYS A 207 -5.05 -15.35 9.78
C CYS A 207 -5.21 -13.93 9.19
N PHE A 208 -4.70 -13.71 7.97
CA PHE A 208 -4.77 -12.38 7.34
C PHE A 208 -6.18 -11.95 7.01
N PHE A 209 -6.98 -12.85 6.43
CA PHE A 209 -8.38 -12.58 6.14
C PHE A 209 -9.13 -12.15 7.39
N SER A 210 -8.92 -12.86 8.49
CA SER A 210 -9.58 -12.59 9.78
C SER A 210 -9.16 -11.23 10.35
N PHE A 211 -7.87 -10.94 10.45
CA PHE A 211 -7.40 -9.64 10.93
C PHE A 211 -7.81 -8.49 10.02
N GLN A 212 -7.85 -8.72 8.70
CA GLN A 212 -8.29 -7.70 7.76
C GLN A 212 -9.78 -7.38 7.95
N ILE A 213 -10.64 -8.37 8.21
CA ILE A 213 -12.04 -8.14 8.53
C ILE A 213 -12.17 -7.34 9.84
N VAL A 214 -11.46 -7.73 10.88
CA VAL A 214 -11.50 -7.01 12.16
C VAL A 214 -11.14 -5.54 11.97
N VAL A 215 -10.08 -5.25 11.22
CA VAL A 215 -9.64 -3.86 10.98
C VAL A 215 -10.60 -3.10 10.07
N SER A 216 -11.16 -3.75 9.03
CA SER A 216 -12.01 -3.08 8.05
C SER A 216 -13.45 -2.88 8.53
N ARG A 217 -13.95 -3.74 9.40
CA ARG A 217 -15.35 -3.73 9.88
C ARG A 217 -15.50 -3.39 11.35
N GLY A 218 -14.37 -3.34 12.07
CA GLY A 218 -14.42 -3.11 13.53
C GLY A 218 -15.21 -1.86 13.90
N GLN A 219 -15.04 -0.77 13.17
CA GLN A 219 -15.75 0.49 13.42
C GLN A 219 -17.24 0.39 13.12
N ASP A 220 -17.62 -0.22 11.99
CA ASP A 220 -19.02 -0.37 11.59
C ASP A 220 -19.80 -1.31 12.54
N GLU A 221 -19.11 -2.27 13.15
CA GLU A 221 -19.66 -3.34 13.98
C GLU A 221 -19.42 -3.12 15.49
N ASP A 222 -19.05 -1.92 15.91
CA ASP A 222 -18.81 -1.57 17.32
C ASP A 222 -17.73 -2.43 18.01
N TRP A 223 -16.70 -2.84 17.26
CA TRP A 223 -15.51 -3.55 17.73
C TRP A 223 -15.85 -4.82 18.55
N TYR A 224 -15.27 -4.95 19.73
CA TYR A 224 -15.43 -6.14 20.58
C TYR A 224 -16.83 -6.29 21.20
N ASN A 225 -17.75 -5.36 20.99
CA ASN A 225 -19.17 -5.54 21.34
C ASN A 225 -19.89 -6.44 20.31
N SER A 226 -19.36 -6.56 19.10
CA SER A 226 -19.92 -7.45 18.06
C SER A 226 -19.41 -8.88 18.21
N PHE A 227 -20.34 -9.83 18.23
CA PHE A 227 -20.02 -11.26 18.16
C PHE A 227 -19.27 -11.62 16.88
N PHE A 228 -19.62 -10.99 15.75
CA PHE A 228 -18.98 -11.18 14.46
C PHE A 228 -17.48 -10.82 14.51
N ILE A 229 -17.14 -9.65 15.02
CA ILE A 229 -15.74 -9.20 15.16
C ILE A 229 -14.96 -10.10 16.11
N ASN A 230 -15.55 -10.49 17.23
CA ASN A 230 -14.92 -11.40 18.18
C ASN A 230 -14.61 -12.77 17.54
N CYS A 231 -15.54 -13.33 16.76
CA CYS A 231 -15.30 -14.59 16.05
C CYS A 231 -14.09 -14.49 15.11
N PHE A 232 -14.00 -13.42 14.30
CA PHE A 232 -12.86 -13.23 13.39
C PHE A 232 -11.57 -12.92 14.15
N PHE A 233 -11.62 -12.18 15.25
CA PHE A 233 -10.43 -11.92 16.06
C PHE A 233 -9.87 -13.24 16.65
N PHE A 234 -10.70 -14.08 17.26
CA PHE A 234 -10.28 -15.36 17.78
C PHE A 234 -9.83 -16.34 16.68
N LEU A 235 -10.53 -16.34 15.54
CA LEU A 235 -10.12 -17.15 14.39
C LEU A 235 -8.74 -16.71 13.86
N GLY A 236 -8.50 -15.41 13.77
CA GLY A 236 -7.20 -14.87 13.36
C GLY A 236 -6.09 -15.22 14.35
N MET A 237 -6.34 -15.04 15.66
CA MET A 237 -5.37 -15.37 16.69
C MET A 237 -5.06 -16.86 16.76
N SER A 238 -6.07 -17.73 16.71
CA SER A 238 -5.87 -19.18 16.69
C SER A 238 -5.11 -19.62 15.45
N SER A 239 -5.48 -19.13 14.27
CA SER A 239 -4.77 -19.42 13.03
C SER A 239 -3.31 -18.95 13.08
N LEU A 240 -3.01 -17.80 13.69
CA LEU A 240 -1.64 -17.31 13.87
C LEU A 240 -0.82 -18.24 14.77
N VAL A 241 -1.40 -18.66 15.88
CA VAL A 241 -0.73 -19.60 16.82
C VAL A 241 -0.47 -20.93 16.14
N TYR A 242 -1.48 -21.52 15.48
CA TYR A 242 -1.30 -22.77 14.75
C TYR A 242 -0.31 -22.63 13.59
N PHE A 243 -0.29 -21.52 12.87
CA PHE A 243 0.70 -21.22 11.85
C PHE A 243 2.12 -21.22 12.42
N ILE A 244 2.36 -20.52 13.53
CA ILE A 244 3.69 -20.47 14.17
C ILE A 244 4.12 -21.88 14.59
N VAL A 245 3.25 -22.65 15.22
CA VAL A 245 3.54 -24.03 15.66
C VAL A 245 3.84 -24.93 14.48
N TRP A 246 3.06 -24.83 13.41
CA TRP A 246 3.23 -25.61 12.18
C TRP A 246 4.58 -25.31 11.50
N GLU A 247 4.88 -24.04 11.25
CA GLU A 247 6.14 -23.61 10.60
C GLU A 247 7.39 -23.92 11.43
N LEU A 248 7.29 -23.94 12.76
CA LEU A 248 8.38 -24.40 13.64
C LEU A 248 8.64 -25.90 13.52
N GLY A 249 7.63 -26.70 13.21
CA GLY A 249 7.74 -28.15 13.01
C GLY A 249 8.24 -28.56 11.62
N GLU A 250 8.05 -27.70 10.61
CA GLU A 250 8.34 -28.01 9.21
C GLU A 250 9.85 -27.94 8.91
N LYS A 251 10.35 -28.88 8.09
CA LYS A 251 11.78 -28.93 7.71
C LYS A 251 12.14 -27.88 6.66
N GLU A 252 11.27 -27.67 5.68
CA GLU A 252 11.38 -26.64 4.66
C GLU A 252 10.18 -25.70 4.74
N PRO A 253 10.10 -24.88 5.83
CA PRO A 253 8.96 -24.03 6.07
C PRO A 253 8.78 -23.04 4.90
N PHE A 254 7.53 -22.74 4.61
CA PHE A 254 7.18 -21.74 3.61
C PHE A 254 7.62 -20.33 4.07
N PHE A 255 7.36 -20.01 5.33
CA PHE A 255 7.76 -18.79 6.02
C PHE A 255 8.56 -19.18 7.28
N ASP A 256 9.87 -18.91 7.29
CA ASP A 256 10.72 -19.37 8.40
C ASP A 256 10.60 -18.45 9.62
N VAL A 257 9.66 -18.79 10.48
CA VAL A 257 9.43 -18.07 11.76
C VAL A 257 10.69 -18.02 12.64
N ARG A 258 11.62 -18.97 12.47
CA ARG A 258 12.90 -19.00 13.23
C ARG A 258 13.79 -17.79 12.94
N HIS A 259 13.59 -17.13 11.79
CA HIS A 259 14.29 -15.87 11.48
C HIS A 259 13.98 -14.78 12.50
N PHE A 260 12.78 -14.76 13.11
CA PHE A 260 12.42 -13.81 14.18
C PHE A 260 13.20 -14.01 15.49
N LEU A 261 13.87 -15.14 15.69
CA LEU A 261 14.81 -15.31 16.80
C LEU A 261 16.10 -14.48 16.62
N LYS A 262 16.35 -13.98 15.42
CA LYS A 262 17.47 -13.08 15.13
C LYS A 262 17.04 -11.63 15.35
N LEU A 263 17.73 -10.93 16.23
CA LEU A 263 17.37 -9.58 16.66
C LEU A 263 17.23 -8.60 15.49
N ASN A 264 18.20 -8.59 14.57
CA ASN A 264 18.19 -7.68 13.43
C ASN A 264 17.02 -7.97 12.48
N PHE A 265 16.75 -9.26 12.23
CA PHE A 265 15.58 -9.66 11.42
C PHE A 265 14.28 -9.20 12.07
N SER A 266 14.11 -9.41 13.37
CA SER A 266 12.92 -9.00 14.12
C SER A 266 12.73 -7.49 14.10
N ILE A 267 13.77 -6.71 14.39
CA ILE A 267 13.69 -5.25 14.37
C ILE A 267 13.28 -4.76 12.96
N ALA A 268 13.96 -5.25 11.93
CA ALA A 268 13.67 -4.83 10.55
C ALA A 268 12.26 -5.21 10.07
N ASN A 269 11.80 -6.44 10.45
CA ASN A 269 10.51 -6.97 9.98
C ASN A 269 9.34 -6.71 10.95
N VAL A 270 9.55 -5.96 12.01
CA VAL A 270 8.51 -5.32 12.81
C VAL A 270 8.39 -3.82 12.43
N LEU A 271 9.52 -3.09 12.47
CA LEU A 271 9.50 -1.65 12.18
C LEU A 271 9.21 -1.34 10.71
N GLY A 272 9.72 -2.16 9.79
CA GLY A 272 9.45 -2.00 8.36
C GLY A 272 7.96 -2.07 8.02
N PRO A 273 7.27 -3.18 8.30
CA PRO A 273 5.83 -3.29 8.07
C PRO A 273 5.00 -2.19 8.74
N ILE A 274 5.26 -1.87 10.00
CA ILE A 274 4.57 -0.75 10.68
C ILE A 274 4.74 0.53 9.88
N SER A 275 5.97 0.85 9.47
CA SER A 275 6.27 2.07 8.72
C SER A 275 5.57 2.12 7.37
N PHE A 276 5.56 1.02 6.63
CA PHE A 276 4.88 0.95 5.32
C PHE A 276 3.36 0.98 5.46
N GLY A 277 2.80 0.38 6.51
CA GLY A 277 1.38 0.46 6.80
C GLY A 277 0.93 1.89 7.11
N VAL A 278 1.65 2.56 8.00
CA VAL A 278 1.41 3.97 8.35
C VAL A 278 1.55 4.87 7.12
N LEU A 279 2.57 4.64 6.29
CA LEU A 279 2.79 5.41 5.07
C LEU A 279 1.61 5.30 4.09
N TYR A 280 1.15 4.08 3.83
CA TYR A 280 0.01 3.85 2.93
C TYR A 280 -1.28 4.46 3.49
N GLY A 281 -1.54 4.29 4.77
CA GLY A 281 -2.68 4.89 5.43
C GLY A 281 -2.62 6.42 5.40
N ALA A 282 -1.45 7.03 5.65
CA ALA A 282 -1.25 8.46 5.56
C ALA A 282 -1.54 9.02 4.15
N PHE A 283 -1.13 8.30 3.09
CA PHE A 283 -1.50 8.67 1.71
C PHE A 283 -3.00 8.63 1.48
N SER A 284 -3.67 7.57 1.95
CA SER A 284 -5.11 7.42 1.81
C SER A 284 -5.86 8.55 2.52
N VAL A 285 -5.43 8.89 3.74
CA VAL A 285 -5.99 10.00 4.54
C VAL A 285 -5.76 11.34 3.86
N LEU A 286 -4.56 11.63 3.34
CA LEU A 286 -4.24 12.89 2.67
C LEU A 286 -5.09 13.09 1.41
N ILE A 287 -5.15 12.09 0.54
CA ILE A 287 -5.96 12.15 -0.70
C ILE A 287 -7.45 12.31 -0.33
N GLY A 288 -7.94 11.53 0.62
CA GLY A 288 -9.31 11.61 1.09
C GLY A 288 -9.66 12.97 1.69
N ALA A 289 -8.75 13.58 2.44
CA ALA A 289 -8.91 14.91 3.02
C ALA A 289 -9.06 15.99 1.95
N LEU A 290 -8.19 15.97 0.95
CA LEU A 290 -8.25 16.92 -0.16
C LEU A 290 -9.56 16.76 -0.97
N GLN A 291 -9.99 15.51 -1.23
CA GLN A 291 -11.27 15.26 -1.92
C GLN A 291 -12.47 15.77 -1.11
N GLN A 292 -12.46 15.60 0.21
CA GLN A 292 -13.55 16.08 1.07
C GLN A 292 -13.61 17.61 1.16
N LEU A 293 -12.47 18.28 0.94
CA LEU A 293 -12.38 19.75 0.81
C LEU A 293 -12.83 20.26 -0.56
N GLY A 294 -13.28 19.38 -1.46
CA GLY A 294 -13.77 19.74 -2.80
C GLY A 294 -12.70 19.82 -3.87
N TYR A 295 -11.47 19.33 -3.61
CA TYR A 295 -10.49 19.17 -4.67
C TYR A 295 -10.89 18.00 -5.58
N THR A 296 -10.65 18.14 -6.88
CA THR A 296 -10.88 17.04 -7.83
C THR A 296 -9.93 15.87 -7.52
N SER A 297 -10.26 14.68 -8.01
CA SER A 297 -9.43 13.50 -7.81
C SER A 297 -8.02 13.67 -8.37
N PHE A 298 -7.87 14.39 -9.47
CA PHE A 298 -6.57 14.73 -10.04
C PHE A 298 -5.79 15.69 -9.11
N LEU A 299 -6.42 16.81 -8.72
CA LEU A 299 -5.78 17.80 -7.84
C LEU A 299 -5.39 17.21 -6.47
N SER A 300 -6.21 16.31 -5.92
CA SER A 300 -5.93 15.64 -4.64
C SER A 300 -4.72 14.70 -4.72
N SER A 301 -4.36 14.23 -5.90
CA SER A 301 -3.22 13.33 -6.13
C SER A 301 -1.92 14.07 -6.49
N LEU A 302 -1.98 15.36 -6.86
CA LEU A 302 -0.81 16.17 -7.23
C LEU A 302 0.29 16.30 -6.15
N PRO A 303 0.04 16.12 -4.85
CA PRO A 303 1.11 16.09 -3.87
C PRO A 303 2.18 15.01 -4.10
N LEU A 304 1.89 13.96 -4.88
CA LEU A 304 2.78 12.80 -5.03
C LEU A 304 3.75 12.88 -6.23
N PRO A 305 3.35 13.31 -7.44
CA PRO A 305 4.23 13.33 -8.62
C PRO A 305 5.57 14.04 -8.47
N PRO A 306 5.68 15.18 -7.75
CA PRO A 306 6.95 15.90 -7.67
C PRO A 306 8.11 15.06 -7.10
N MET A 307 7.80 14.02 -6.30
CA MET A 307 8.83 13.12 -5.78
C MET A 307 9.57 12.36 -6.90
N LEU A 308 8.96 12.16 -8.07
CA LEU A 308 9.56 11.41 -9.18
C LEU A 308 10.81 12.10 -9.75
N PHE A 309 10.91 13.42 -9.63
CA PHE A 309 12.07 14.17 -10.14
C PHE A 309 13.38 13.85 -9.42
N CYS A 310 13.34 13.70 -8.11
CA CYS A 310 14.53 13.43 -7.30
C CYS A 310 14.79 11.92 -7.10
N LEU A 311 13.79 11.08 -7.33
CA LEU A 311 13.86 9.64 -7.11
C LEU A 311 15.04 8.96 -7.84
N PRO A 312 15.34 9.24 -9.15
CA PRO A 312 16.44 8.62 -9.87
C PRO A 312 17.83 8.89 -9.29
N PHE A 313 17.97 9.97 -8.54
CA PHE A 313 19.24 10.37 -7.92
C PHE A 313 19.35 9.87 -6.47
N LEU A 314 18.29 10.06 -5.70
CA LEU A 314 18.30 9.75 -4.28
C LEU A 314 18.25 8.23 -4.01
N TYR A 315 17.53 7.46 -4.82
CA TYR A 315 17.42 6.02 -4.59
C TYR A 315 18.74 5.27 -4.78
N PRO A 316 19.50 5.44 -5.87
CA PRO A 316 20.84 4.84 -5.99
C PRO A 316 21.80 5.29 -4.90
N LEU A 317 21.75 6.57 -4.50
CA LEU A 317 22.55 7.10 -3.40
C LEU A 317 22.25 6.39 -2.08
N SER A 318 20.97 6.19 -1.75
CA SER A 318 20.56 5.51 -0.53
C SER A 318 20.99 4.04 -0.51
N VAL A 319 20.89 3.35 -1.66
CA VAL A 319 21.38 1.97 -1.81
C VAL A 319 22.89 1.91 -1.61
N PHE A 320 23.63 2.84 -2.20
CA PHE A 320 25.08 2.93 -2.06
C PHE A 320 25.48 3.16 -0.60
N LEU A 321 24.86 4.12 0.08
CA LEU A 321 25.13 4.42 1.49
C LEU A 321 24.77 3.24 2.39
N SER A 322 23.61 2.61 2.21
CA SER A 322 23.17 1.46 3.00
C SER A 322 24.08 0.23 2.84
N ASN A 323 24.75 0.07 1.69
CA ASN A 323 25.64 -1.07 1.43
C ASN A 323 27.08 -0.84 1.87
N ARG A 324 27.56 0.40 1.86
CA ARG A 324 28.96 0.74 2.19
C ARG A 324 29.17 1.18 3.63
N SER A 325 28.16 1.75 4.25
CA SER A 325 28.21 2.26 5.62
C SER A 325 27.23 1.51 6.53
N ASP A 326 27.21 1.87 7.80
CA ASP A 326 26.18 1.38 8.72
C ASP A 326 24.77 1.78 8.22
N PRO A 327 23.86 0.85 8.00
CA PRO A 327 22.51 1.17 7.50
C PRO A 327 21.60 1.87 8.53
N ARG A 328 21.94 1.83 9.83
CA ARG A 328 21.13 2.45 10.90
C ARG A 328 20.97 3.96 10.76
N PRO A 329 22.03 4.76 10.52
CA PRO A 329 21.86 6.19 10.28
C PRO A 329 20.99 6.51 9.07
N VAL A 330 21.11 5.71 7.99
CA VAL A 330 20.28 5.89 6.79
C VAL A 330 18.82 5.63 7.12
N ALA A 331 18.50 4.52 7.79
CA ALA A 331 17.14 4.19 8.22
C ALA A 331 16.59 5.24 9.20
N SER A 332 17.39 5.65 10.19
CA SER A 332 17.02 6.67 11.18
C SER A 332 16.70 8.01 10.52
N LEU A 333 17.53 8.45 9.57
CA LEU A 333 17.26 9.67 8.78
C LEU A 333 15.94 9.55 8.00
N CYS A 334 15.69 8.41 7.37
CA CYS A 334 14.46 8.17 6.63
C CYS A 334 13.22 8.24 7.53
N PHE A 335 13.25 7.61 8.70
CA PHE A 335 12.15 7.70 9.66
C PHE A 335 11.95 9.12 10.20
N ALA A 336 13.04 9.85 10.46
CA ALA A 336 12.98 11.26 10.88
C ALA A 336 12.35 12.15 9.79
N LEU A 337 12.67 11.91 8.50
CA LEU A 337 12.05 12.63 7.38
C LEU A 337 10.55 12.27 7.23
N LEU A 338 10.17 11.01 7.45
CA LEU A 338 8.75 10.62 7.47
C LEU A 338 8.00 11.26 8.65
N SER A 339 8.63 11.33 9.82
CA SER A 339 8.09 12.07 10.97
C SER A 339 7.89 13.55 10.64
N LEU A 340 8.90 14.18 10.04
CA LEU A 340 8.83 15.59 9.62
C LEU A 340 7.73 15.81 8.57
N PHE A 341 7.61 14.92 7.59
CA PHE A 341 6.52 14.96 6.60
C PHE A 341 5.15 14.94 7.29
N CYS A 342 4.92 13.99 8.19
CA CYS A 342 3.66 13.89 8.91
C CYS A 342 3.40 15.14 9.79
N TYR A 343 4.42 15.63 10.49
CA TYR A 343 4.30 16.84 11.31
C TYR A 343 3.98 18.07 10.46
N MET A 344 4.63 18.27 9.33
CA MET A 344 4.34 19.38 8.44
C MET A 344 2.94 19.28 7.84
N THR A 345 2.52 18.06 7.47
CA THR A 345 1.17 17.81 6.94
C THR A 345 0.10 18.11 7.98
N SER A 346 0.34 17.82 9.28
CA SER A 346 -0.60 18.14 10.37
C SER A 346 -0.79 19.64 10.64
N ASN A 347 0.08 20.48 10.10
CA ASN A 347 -0.03 21.93 10.19
C ASN A 347 -0.29 22.58 8.82
N TYR A 348 -0.73 21.77 7.85
CA TYR A 348 -0.97 22.22 6.49
C TYR A 348 -2.26 23.03 6.41
N ASP A 349 -2.16 24.27 5.87
CA ASP A 349 -3.34 25.09 5.62
C ASP A 349 -4.00 24.69 4.29
N PHE A 350 -4.93 23.75 4.38
CA PHE A 350 -5.66 23.22 3.21
C PHE A 350 -6.54 24.27 2.50
N PHE A 351 -6.80 25.44 3.12
CA PHE A 351 -7.62 26.49 2.54
C PHE A 351 -6.82 27.54 1.75
N ASN A 352 -5.51 27.62 1.96
CA ASN A 352 -4.68 28.61 1.31
C ASN A 352 -4.18 28.17 -0.08
N ARG A 353 -4.95 28.45 -1.12
CA ARG A 353 -4.64 28.06 -2.49
C ARG A 353 -3.31 28.62 -3.04
N ARG A 354 -2.82 29.75 -2.53
CA ARG A 354 -1.56 30.35 -3.02
C ARG A 354 -0.32 29.59 -2.56
N SER A 355 -0.34 29.09 -1.35
CA SER A 355 0.78 28.30 -0.80
C SER A 355 0.68 26.82 -1.18
N PHE A 356 -0.47 26.36 -1.71
CA PHE A 356 -0.74 24.96 -2.01
C PHE A 356 0.35 24.30 -2.87
N PHE A 357 0.74 24.92 -3.97
CA PHE A 357 1.72 24.33 -4.89
C PHE A 357 3.12 24.19 -4.24
N ILE A 358 3.64 25.25 -3.60
CA ILE A 358 4.97 25.23 -2.98
C ILE A 358 5.01 24.25 -1.81
N GLN A 359 4.01 24.29 -0.94
CA GLN A 359 3.92 23.36 0.20
C GLN A 359 3.81 21.91 -0.28
N THR A 360 3.01 21.67 -1.29
CA THR A 360 2.83 20.34 -1.92
C THR A 360 4.15 19.79 -2.47
N VAL A 361 4.92 20.60 -3.19
CA VAL A 361 6.23 20.20 -3.72
C VAL A 361 7.22 19.92 -2.58
N LEU A 362 7.30 20.78 -1.58
CA LEU A 362 8.19 20.58 -0.44
C LEU A 362 7.84 19.31 0.34
N LEU A 363 6.55 19.10 0.64
CA LEU A 363 6.09 17.91 1.34
C LEU A 363 6.42 16.63 0.56
N SER A 364 6.22 16.63 -0.76
CA SER A 364 6.54 15.47 -1.59
C SER A 364 8.04 15.14 -1.61
N GLN A 365 8.93 16.15 -1.58
CA GLN A 365 10.38 15.92 -1.52
C GLN A 365 10.84 15.39 -0.16
N ILE A 366 10.27 15.89 0.94
CA ILE A 366 10.55 15.36 2.29
C ILE A 366 10.08 13.91 2.39
N LEU A 367 8.89 13.64 1.90
CA LEU A 367 8.33 12.28 1.82
C LEU A 367 9.24 11.33 1.04
N LEU A 368 9.69 11.75 -0.14
CA LEU A 368 10.62 10.98 -0.96
C LEU A 368 11.91 10.68 -0.18
N GLY A 369 12.50 11.68 0.46
CA GLY A 369 13.70 11.50 1.28
C GLY A 369 13.52 10.40 2.34
N GLY A 370 12.34 10.35 2.97
CA GLY A 370 11.99 9.30 3.92
C GLY A 370 11.79 7.92 3.29
N MET A 371 11.18 7.84 2.11
CA MET A 371 10.89 6.56 1.44
C MET A 371 12.11 5.90 0.82
N VAL A 372 13.00 6.69 0.23
CA VAL A 372 14.09 6.25 -0.65
C VAL A 372 15.09 5.32 0.05
N GLY A 373 15.46 5.64 1.28
CA GLY A 373 16.43 4.84 2.03
C GLY A 373 15.81 3.71 2.85
N LEU A 374 14.50 3.71 3.00
CA LEU A 374 13.80 2.79 3.91
C LEU A 374 13.97 1.33 3.46
N LEU A 375 13.69 1.04 2.19
CA LEU A 375 13.80 -0.31 1.63
C LEU A 375 15.24 -0.86 1.67
N PRO A 376 16.26 -0.16 1.16
CA PRO A 376 17.65 -0.64 1.19
C PRO A 376 18.17 -0.85 2.60
N ALA A 377 17.93 0.12 3.49
CA ALA A 377 18.43 0.06 4.85
C ALA A 377 17.77 -1.06 5.68
N ILE A 378 16.45 -1.19 5.63
CA ILE A 378 15.72 -2.25 6.34
C ILE A 378 16.12 -3.63 5.81
N ASN A 379 16.19 -3.82 4.49
CA ASN A 379 16.61 -5.08 3.92
C ASN A 379 18.05 -5.45 4.34
N ARG A 380 18.97 -4.47 4.37
CA ARG A 380 20.34 -4.69 4.81
C ARG A 380 20.40 -5.09 6.29
N ILE A 381 19.66 -4.44 7.17
CA ILE A 381 19.56 -4.79 8.60
C ILE A 381 18.97 -6.18 8.76
N SER A 382 17.90 -6.50 8.03
CA SER A 382 17.18 -7.79 8.11
C SER A 382 18.08 -8.99 7.83
N ILE A 383 19.04 -8.87 6.91
CA ILE A 383 19.87 -9.99 6.46
C ILE A 383 21.22 -10.10 7.17
N GLU A 384 21.59 -9.15 8.04
CA GLU A 384 22.94 -9.05 8.63
C GLU A 384 23.36 -10.30 9.41
N ASP A 385 22.45 -10.88 10.19
CA ASP A 385 22.71 -12.05 11.03
C ASP A 385 22.40 -13.39 10.32
N LEU A 386 22.05 -13.36 9.04
CA LEU A 386 21.61 -14.54 8.30
C LEU A 386 22.70 -15.06 7.37
N SER A 387 22.74 -16.39 7.22
CA SER A 387 23.61 -17.04 6.25
C SER A 387 23.21 -16.62 4.80
N LYS A 388 24.18 -16.56 3.88
CA LYS A 388 23.95 -16.18 2.48
C LYS A 388 22.82 -16.99 1.81
N ARG A 389 22.65 -18.27 2.20
CA ARG A 389 21.58 -19.13 1.67
C ARG A 389 20.18 -18.64 2.08
N ASN A 390 20.03 -18.11 3.29
CA ASN A 390 18.75 -17.70 3.86
C ASN A 390 18.40 -16.22 3.58
N GLN A 391 19.36 -15.41 3.11
CA GLN A 391 19.16 -13.98 2.89
C GLN A 391 18.05 -13.67 1.90
N GLN A 392 17.97 -14.41 0.76
CA GLN A 392 16.93 -14.19 -0.24
C GLN A 392 15.53 -14.53 0.31
N LYS A 393 15.43 -15.63 1.08
CA LYS A 393 14.17 -16.03 1.73
C LYS A 393 13.73 -14.96 2.73
N ALA A 394 14.63 -14.47 3.57
CA ALA A 394 14.37 -13.40 4.53
C ALA A 394 13.91 -12.09 3.90
N ILE A 395 14.50 -11.70 2.75
CA ILE A 395 14.05 -10.52 2.00
C ILE A 395 12.62 -10.73 1.50
N ASN A 396 12.31 -11.90 0.93
CA ASN A 396 10.96 -12.22 0.45
C ASN A 396 9.93 -12.18 1.60
N GLU A 397 10.25 -12.76 2.76
CA GLU A 397 9.43 -12.70 3.97
C GLU A 397 9.16 -11.26 4.41
N GLY A 398 10.19 -10.41 4.39
CA GLY A 398 10.04 -8.99 4.70
C GLY A 398 9.17 -8.22 3.68
N ILE A 399 9.25 -8.54 2.38
CA ILE A 399 8.38 -7.96 1.36
C ILE A 399 6.92 -8.35 1.61
N LEU A 400 6.68 -9.60 1.99
CA LEU A 400 5.35 -10.12 2.31
C LEU A 400 4.73 -9.38 3.48
N LEU A 401 5.44 -9.29 4.61
CA LEU A 401 4.98 -8.58 5.80
C LEU A 401 4.64 -7.11 5.51
N ARG A 402 5.46 -6.43 4.70
CA ARG A 402 5.21 -5.06 4.25
C ARG A 402 3.97 -4.95 3.38
N THR A 403 3.73 -5.92 2.49
CA THR A 403 2.53 -5.93 1.65
C THR A 403 1.25 -6.06 2.46
N PHE A 404 1.26 -6.90 3.50
CA PHE A 404 0.14 -7.00 4.43
C PHE A 404 -0.09 -5.72 5.21
N SER A 405 0.99 -5.11 5.66
CA SER A 405 0.90 -3.88 6.45
C SER A 405 0.26 -2.73 5.69
N PHE A 406 0.32 -2.69 4.35
CA PHE A 406 -0.39 -1.68 3.55
C PHE A 406 -1.89 -1.70 3.81
N SER A 407 -2.50 -2.88 3.77
CA SER A 407 -3.95 -3.01 3.95
C SER A 407 -4.39 -2.77 5.39
N ILE A 408 -3.68 -3.38 6.35
CA ILE A 408 -3.95 -3.21 7.78
C ILE A 408 -3.75 -1.75 8.20
N GLY A 409 -2.64 -1.14 7.78
CA GLY A 409 -2.31 0.24 8.12
C GLY A 409 -3.31 1.26 7.57
N GLY A 410 -3.80 1.03 6.33
CA GLY A 410 -4.87 1.84 5.74
C GLY A 410 -6.15 1.79 6.56
N GLY A 411 -6.56 0.59 6.98
CA GLY A 411 -7.75 0.40 7.82
C GLY A 411 -7.59 1.03 9.21
N LEU A 412 -6.46 0.79 9.89
CA LEU A 412 -6.20 1.35 11.22
C LEU A 412 -6.17 2.88 11.24
N LEU A 413 -5.53 3.51 10.24
CA LEU A 413 -5.52 4.98 10.16
C LEU A 413 -6.89 5.54 9.75
N GLY A 414 -7.66 4.82 8.92
CA GLY A 414 -9.06 5.14 8.63
C GLY A 414 -9.91 5.17 9.89
N THR A 415 -9.83 4.12 10.70
CA THR A 415 -10.51 4.03 12.00
C THR A 415 -10.07 5.14 12.97
N LEU A 416 -8.76 5.41 13.07
CA LEU A 416 -8.26 6.50 13.90
C LEU A 416 -8.85 7.85 13.46
N LEU A 417 -8.90 8.10 12.15
CA LEU A 417 -9.49 9.30 11.57
C LEU A 417 -10.98 9.43 11.93
N GLU A 418 -11.76 8.35 11.83
CA GLU A 418 -13.19 8.35 12.17
C GLU A 418 -13.41 8.64 13.66
N HIS A 419 -12.70 7.97 14.55
CA HIS A 419 -12.75 8.25 15.98
C HIS A 419 -12.37 9.68 16.33
N ARG A 420 -11.30 10.20 15.70
CA ARG A 420 -10.87 11.60 15.91
C ARG A 420 -11.89 12.59 15.35
N THR A 421 -12.54 12.27 14.22
CA THR A 421 -13.59 13.09 13.63
C THR A 421 -14.79 13.20 14.58
N ALA A 422 -15.27 12.09 15.12
CA ALA A 422 -16.35 12.07 16.10
C ALA A 422 -15.98 12.87 17.36
N PHE A 423 -14.76 12.67 17.89
CA PHE A 423 -14.27 13.40 19.05
C PHE A 423 -14.22 14.92 18.80
N GLN A 424 -13.64 15.35 17.67
CA GLN A 424 -13.54 16.77 17.32
C GLN A 424 -14.91 17.39 17.05
N GLN A 425 -15.86 16.63 16.51
CA GLN A 425 -17.21 17.09 16.27
C GLN A 425 -17.93 17.40 17.59
N VAL A 426 -17.88 16.49 18.58
CA VAL A 426 -18.44 16.72 19.90
C VAL A 426 -17.81 17.95 20.54
N ARG A 427 -16.48 18.06 20.53
CA ARG A 427 -15.75 19.18 21.11
C ARG A 427 -16.08 20.52 20.45
N LEU A 428 -16.25 20.56 19.13
CA LEU A 428 -16.65 21.78 18.43
C LEU A 428 -18.08 22.19 18.77
N VAL A 429 -19.02 21.25 18.89
CA VAL A 429 -20.40 21.54 19.29
C VAL A 429 -20.48 22.04 20.73
N GLU A 430 -19.67 21.49 21.66
CA GLU A 430 -19.61 21.96 23.04
C GLU A 430 -19.02 23.38 23.15
N THR A 431 -17.96 23.68 22.38
CA THR A 431 -17.28 24.99 22.43
C THR A 431 -17.95 26.07 21.60
N ARG A 432 -18.72 25.68 20.57
CA ARG A 432 -19.45 26.55 19.64
C ARG A 432 -20.90 26.15 19.57
N SER A 433 -21.58 26.23 20.74
CA SER A 433 -23.00 25.89 20.84
C SER A 433 -23.86 26.86 20.02
N LEU A 434 -25.10 26.47 19.73
CA LEU A 434 -26.08 27.30 19.04
C LEU A 434 -26.44 28.60 19.84
N PHE A 435 -26.05 28.67 21.09
CA PHE A 435 -26.24 29.84 21.96
C PHE A 435 -25.00 30.77 21.98
N ASP A 436 -23.88 30.35 21.36
CA ASP A 436 -22.70 31.22 21.21
C ASP A 436 -23.08 32.49 20.38
N PRO A 437 -22.84 33.70 20.86
CA PRO A 437 -23.17 34.93 20.13
C PRO A 437 -22.60 34.97 18.71
N GLN A 438 -21.42 34.42 18.48
CA GLN A 438 -20.80 34.37 17.15
C GLN A 438 -21.55 33.40 16.22
N VAL A 439 -22.06 32.28 16.73
CA VAL A 439 -22.88 31.33 15.98
C VAL A 439 -24.23 31.94 15.65
N VAL A 440 -24.87 32.61 16.62
CA VAL A 440 -26.14 33.30 16.40
C VAL A 440 -26.00 34.39 15.33
N GLU A 441 -24.96 35.20 15.39
CA GLU A 441 -24.69 36.25 14.40
C GLU A 441 -24.44 35.61 13.01
N PHE A 442 -23.67 34.52 12.93
CA PHE A 442 -23.43 33.80 11.67
C PHE A 442 -24.73 33.25 11.07
N LEU A 443 -25.58 32.65 11.89
CA LEU A 443 -26.89 32.14 11.44
C LEU A 443 -27.84 33.26 10.99
N GLN A 444 -27.76 34.46 11.64
CA GLN A 444 -28.52 35.63 11.21
C GLN A 444 -28.04 36.13 9.86
N ARG A 445 -26.73 36.26 9.61
CA ARG A 445 -26.16 36.65 8.31
C ARG A 445 -26.59 35.70 7.18
N LEU A 446 -26.63 34.36 7.46
CA LEU A 446 -27.11 33.37 6.48
C LEU A 446 -28.60 33.57 6.15
N ARG A 447 -29.43 33.94 7.14
CA ARG A 447 -30.85 34.31 6.93
C ARG A 447 -31.02 35.59 6.13
N ASP A 448 -30.19 36.59 6.39
CA ASP A 448 -30.19 37.84 5.62
C ASP A 448 -29.83 37.64 4.15
N TRP A 449 -29.07 36.55 3.84
CA TRP A 449 -28.80 36.12 2.47
C TRP A 449 -29.93 35.29 1.84
N GLY A 450 -31.08 35.17 2.53
CA GLY A 450 -32.28 34.51 2.00
C GLY A 450 -32.40 33.02 2.29
N LEU A 451 -31.53 32.46 3.15
CA LEU A 451 -31.66 31.06 3.57
C LEU A 451 -32.72 30.93 4.68
N ASP A 452 -33.57 29.92 4.59
CA ASP A 452 -34.45 29.53 5.68
C ASP A 452 -33.66 29.08 6.92
N SER A 453 -34.29 29.11 8.11
CA SER A 453 -33.64 28.74 9.37
C SER A 453 -33.10 27.31 9.35
N MET A 454 -33.81 26.36 8.73
CA MET A 454 -33.33 24.97 8.56
C MET A 454 -32.14 24.87 7.59
N GLN A 455 -32.16 25.64 6.51
CA GLN A 455 -31.05 25.70 5.58
C GLN A 455 -29.79 26.32 6.22
N ALA A 456 -29.96 27.40 7.00
CA ALA A 456 -28.88 28.03 7.73
C ALA A 456 -28.24 27.06 8.76
N LEU A 457 -29.04 26.30 9.50
CA LEU A 457 -28.58 25.26 10.43
C LEU A 457 -27.85 24.13 9.69
N LYS A 458 -28.35 23.70 8.53
CA LYS A 458 -27.70 22.68 7.70
C LYS A 458 -26.32 23.15 7.21
N VAL A 459 -26.21 24.40 6.77
CA VAL A 459 -24.92 25.00 6.38
C VAL A 459 -23.95 25.03 7.56
N TYR A 460 -24.42 25.46 8.74
CA TYR A 460 -23.60 25.44 9.95
C TYR A 460 -23.15 24.02 10.33
N GLY A 461 -24.07 23.04 10.34
CA GLY A 461 -23.74 21.65 10.61
C GLY A 461 -22.69 21.07 9.64
N ASN A 462 -22.81 21.40 8.35
CA ASN A 462 -21.82 20.99 7.35
C ASN A 462 -20.44 21.64 7.61
N LEU A 463 -20.40 22.90 8.02
CA LEU A 463 -19.13 23.58 8.37
C LEU A 463 -18.48 22.97 9.62
N VAL A 464 -19.28 22.64 10.64
CA VAL A 464 -18.78 21.94 11.84
C VAL A 464 -18.24 20.57 11.47
N SER A 465 -18.97 19.80 10.66
CA SER A 465 -18.53 18.47 10.19
C SER A 465 -17.24 18.56 9.37
N GLN A 466 -17.14 19.51 8.44
CA GLN A 466 -15.94 19.73 7.62
C GLN A 466 -14.75 20.14 8.50
N ARG A 467 -14.95 21.03 9.47
CA ARG A 467 -13.89 21.48 10.36
C ARG A 467 -13.42 20.38 11.30
N SER A 468 -14.34 19.60 11.86
CA SER A 468 -14.00 18.46 12.72
C SER A 468 -13.20 17.40 11.96
N TYR A 469 -13.53 17.16 10.70
CA TYR A 469 -12.77 16.26 9.85
C TYR A 469 -11.32 16.73 9.61
N ILE A 470 -11.11 18.02 9.31
CA ILE A 470 -9.77 18.59 9.14
C ILE A 470 -8.94 18.47 10.41
N LEU A 471 -9.52 18.82 11.57
CA LEU A 471 -8.83 18.68 12.86
C LEU A 471 -8.49 17.21 13.16
N ALA A 472 -9.35 16.27 12.75
CA ALA A 472 -9.08 14.84 12.88
C ALA A 472 -7.93 14.38 11.95
N VAL A 473 -7.83 14.94 10.75
CA VAL A 473 -6.69 14.70 9.84
C VAL A 473 -5.40 15.20 10.50
N ASP A 474 -5.40 16.42 11.03
CA ASP A 474 -4.25 16.99 11.76
C ASP A 474 -3.81 16.08 12.91
N ASP A 475 -4.75 15.62 13.74
CA ASP A 475 -4.49 14.73 14.86
C ASP A 475 -3.92 13.38 14.39
N THR A 476 -4.47 12.83 13.30
CA THR A 476 -3.99 11.57 12.71
C THR A 476 -2.55 11.69 12.21
N PHE A 477 -2.22 12.79 11.54
CA PHE A 477 -0.85 13.04 11.09
C PHE A 477 0.11 13.33 12.25
N ARG A 478 -0.32 13.99 13.32
CA ARG A 478 0.48 14.15 14.56
C ARG A 478 0.78 12.80 15.19
N PHE A 479 -0.20 11.91 15.27
CA PHE A 479 0.01 10.54 15.75
C PHE A 479 1.05 9.81 14.91
N CYS A 480 0.94 9.86 13.57
CA CYS A 480 1.91 9.27 12.66
C CYS A 480 3.33 9.85 12.85
N ALA A 481 3.44 11.18 13.05
CA ALA A 481 4.71 11.84 13.28
C ALA A 481 5.39 11.35 14.56
N ILE A 482 4.64 11.24 15.65
CA ILE A 482 5.13 10.71 16.93
C ILE A 482 5.57 9.26 16.78
N LEU A 483 4.78 8.43 16.10
CA LEU A 483 5.11 7.01 15.87
C LEU A 483 6.42 6.87 15.08
N TYR A 484 6.60 7.62 13.99
CA TYR A 484 7.86 7.60 13.24
C TYR A 484 9.04 8.11 14.05
N LEU A 485 8.84 9.10 14.91
CA LEU A 485 9.87 9.57 15.82
C LEU A 485 10.32 8.45 16.78
N PHE A 486 9.38 7.69 17.35
CA PHE A 486 9.72 6.52 18.17
C PHE A 486 10.50 5.48 17.36
N ILE A 487 10.05 5.14 16.16
CA ILE A 487 10.73 4.16 15.29
C ILE A 487 12.16 4.61 14.99
N THR A 488 12.41 5.91 14.82
CA THR A 488 13.74 6.48 14.62
C THR A 488 14.74 6.07 15.70
N PHE A 489 14.29 5.99 16.94
CA PHE A 489 15.13 5.53 18.06
C PHE A 489 15.24 4.01 18.14
N PHE A 490 14.15 3.27 17.88
CA PHE A 490 14.14 1.83 17.99
C PHE A 490 15.07 1.12 16.99
N ILE A 491 15.33 1.71 15.82
CA ILE A 491 16.24 1.12 14.84
C ILE A 491 17.68 0.97 15.36
N TRP A 492 18.08 1.77 16.36
CA TRP A 492 19.42 1.72 16.95
C TRP A 492 19.66 0.49 17.85
N PHE A 493 18.62 -0.23 18.22
CA PHE A 493 18.76 -1.51 18.90
C PHE A 493 19.28 -2.63 17.97
N ALA A 494 19.25 -2.44 16.66
CA ALA A 494 19.85 -3.37 15.70
C ALA A 494 21.38 -3.43 15.92
N ARG A 495 21.94 -4.64 15.86
CA ARG A 495 23.37 -4.91 16.08
C ARG A 495 24.06 -5.15 14.74
N ILE A 496 24.75 -4.17 14.22
CA ILE A 496 25.50 -4.28 12.97
C ILE A 496 26.96 -4.60 13.28
N LYS A 497 27.50 -5.65 12.66
CA LYS A 497 28.92 -5.96 12.74
C LYS A 497 29.68 -4.87 12.00
N LYS A 498 30.62 -4.21 12.67
CA LYS A 498 31.56 -3.29 12.00
C LYS A 498 32.36 -4.11 10.99
N THR A 499 32.16 -3.85 9.70
CA THR A 499 33.00 -4.35 8.60
C THR A 499 34.31 -3.62 8.58
#